data_4380f0c59f6269081a41013d9cd1f894
#
_entry.id   4380f0c59f6269081a41013d9cd1f894
#
_cell.length_a   1.000
_cell.length_b   1.000
_cell.length_c   1.000
_cell.angle_alpha   90.00
_cell.angle_beta   90.00
_cell.angle_gamma   90.00
#
_symmetry.space_group_name_H-M   'P 1'
#
loop_
_entity.id
_entity.type
_entity.pdbx_description
1 polymer ?
#
loop_
_entity_poly.entity_id
_entity_poly.type
_entity_poly.pdbx_seq_one_letter_code
_entity_poly.pdbx_strand_id
1 'polypeptide(L)'
;DLLSGVRSPRGFMLVCLRGEEAQFETDRRHMGLTELTMAEAKNLVPILNTDDVMRAALSTTAQDIDTDMMLQRFVGLLRTNGGQVETNQTVQAITKISEGWQVDTNQGQFTARKVINAAGAWGDEIAKLAGIPEIGLTPMRRSVARLAAPGGLDVQSWPMLFGPGERWFAKADASA
;
A
#
# COMPACT_ATOMS: atom_id res chain seq x y z
N ASP A 1 21.48 7.79 -2.93
CA ASP A 1 20.04 7.91 -2.66
C ASP A 1 19.45 6.51 -2.42
N LEU A 2 18.94 6.28 -1.21
CA LEU A 2 18.36 5.00 -0.78
C LEU A 2 17.14 4.59 -1.64
N LEU A 3 16.44 5.57 -2.21
CA LEU A 3 15.23 5.37 -3.00
C LEU A 3 15.45 5.43 -4.52
N SER A 4 16.70 5.53 -4.99
CA SER A 4 17.00 5.53 -6.42
C SER A 4 16.52 4.23 -7.09
N GLY A 5 15.68 4.32 -8.13
CA GLY A 5 15.13 3.17 -8.85
C GLY A 5 14.07 2.35 -8.09
N VAL A 6 13.71 2.73 -6.86
CA VAL A 6 12.61 2.10 -6.10
C VAL A 6 11.25 2.57 -6.62
N ARG A 7 11.21 3.74 -7.23
CA ARG A 7 9.98 4.36 -7.73
C ARG A 7 9.99 4.46 -9.23
N SER A 8 8.82 4.23 -9.83
CA SER A 8 8.59 4.45 -11.26
C SER A 8 7.28 5.21 -11.49
N PRO A 9 7.21 6.07 -12.51
CA PRO A 9 5.97 6.76 -12.86
C PRO A 9 4.85 5.74 -13.17
N ARG A 10 3.66 5.98 -12.62
CA ARG A 10 2.47 5.17 -12.91
C ARG A 10 1.29 6.06 -13.28
N GLY A 11 1.04 7.11 -12.52
CA GLY A 11 -0.23 7.80 -12.52
C GLY A 11 -1.33 6.96 -11.89
N PHE A 12 -2.45 7.59 -11.57
CA PHE A 12 -3.66 6.85 -11.21
C PHE A 12 -4.91 7.59 -11.69
N MET A 13 -5.91 6.83 -12.09
CA MET A 13 -7.15 7.34 -12.65
C MET A 13 -8.34 6.87 -11.83
N LEU A 14 -9.06 7.82 -11.26
CA LEU A 14 -10.35 7.60 -10.62
C LEU A 14 -11.41 7.45 -11.71
N VAL A 15 -12.18 6.37 -11.66
CA VAL A 15 -13.20 6.02 -12.66
C VAL A 15 -14.56 5.99 -11.99
N CYS A 16 -15.48 6.81 -12.47
CA CYS A 16 -16.83 6.94 -11.95
C CYS A 16 -17.83 6.13 -12.78
N LEU A 17 -18.51 5.19 -12.16
CA LEU A 17 -19.65 4.52 -12.74
C LEU A 17 -20.93 5.30 -12.41
N ARG A 18 -22.02 4.99 -13.13
CA ARG A 18 -23.34 5.60 -12.89
C ARG A 18 -23.77 5.39 -11.44
N GLY A 19 -24.17 6.48 -10.77
CA GLY A 19 -24.61 6.48 -9.37
C GLY A 19 -23.48 6.67 -8.34
N GLU A 20 -22.24 6.87 -8.79
CA GLU A 20 -21.09 7.12 -7.90
C GLU A 20 -20.61 8.58 -7.93
N GLU A 21 -21.35 9.48 -8.58
CA GLU A 21 -20.90 10.84 -8.92
C GLU A 21 -20.60 11.69 -7.67
N ALA A 22 -21.35 11.52 -6.60
CA ALA A 22 -21.13 12.27 -5.35
C ALA A 22 -19.81 11.87 -4.66
N GLN A 23 -19.54 10.57 -4.57
CA GLN A 23 -18.29 10.08 -3.99
C GLN A 23 -17.12 10.40 -4.90
N PHE A 24 -17.27 10.25 -6.23
CA PHE A 24 -16.26 10.66 -7.19
C PHE A 24 -15.84 12.11 -7.01
N GLU A 25 -16.79 13.04 -6.88
CA GLU A 25 -16.49 14.46 -6.72
C GLU A 25 -15.75 14.75 -5.40
N THR A 26 -16.15 14.05 -4.34
CA THR A 26 -15.46 14.12 -3.04
C THR A 26 -14.02 13.67 -3.14
N ASP A 27 -13.78 12.49 -3.71
CA ASP A 27 -12.43 11.90 -3.85
C ASP A 27 -11.58 12.73 -4.82
N ARG A 28 -12.14 13.15 -5.95
CA ARG A 28 -11.45 14.00 -6.92
C ARG A 28 -10.89 15.27 -6.30
N ARG A 29 -11.70 15.98 -5.51
CA ARG A 29 -11.26 17.19 -4.81
C ARG A 29 -10.25 16.90 -3.72
N HIS A 30 -10.50 15.89 -2.93
CA HIS A 30 -9.62 15.51 -1.81
C HIS A 30 -8.23 15.14 -2.30
N MET A 31 -8.15 14.41 -3.40
CA MET A 31 -6.90 13.94 -4.00
C MET A 31 -6.31 14.92 -5.01
N GLY A 32 -6.97 16.03 -5.31
CA GLY A 32 -6.49 17.04 -6.27
C GLY A 32 -6.38 16.53 -7.70
N LEU A 33 -7.32 15.65 -8.13
CA LEU A 33 -7.28 15.05 -9.46
C LEU A 33 -7.80 16.00 -10.54
N THR A 34 -7.19 15.94 -11.71
CA THR A 34 -7.64 16.65 -12.92
C THR A 34 -8.67 15.79 -13.65
N GLU A 35 -9.86 16.34 -13.88
CA GLU A 35 -10.89 15.66 -14.63
C GLU A 35 -10.49 15.55 -16.11
N LEU A 36 -10.78 14.39 -16.70
CA LEU A 36 -10.53 14.07 -18.11
C LEU A 36 -11.83 14.05 -18.89
N THR A 37 -11.76 14.37 -20.17
CA THR A 37 -12.79 13.96 -21.12
C THR A 37 -12.79 12.44 -21.30
N MET A 38 -13.90 11.84 -21.70
CA MET A 38 -13.95 10.40 -21.97
C MET A 38 -13.02 9.98 -23.11
N ALA A 39 -12.77 10.84 -24.08
CA ALA A 39 -11.80 10.59 -25.14
C ALA A 39 -10.37 10.48 -24.60
N GLU A 40 -9.97 11.40 -23.70
CA GLU A 40 -8.66 11.34 -23.04
C GLU A 40 -8.52 10.11 -22.15
N ALA A 41 -9.55 9.79 -21.36
CA ALA A 41 -9.54 8.61 -20.53
C ALA A 41 -9.41 7.31 -21.34
N LYS A 42 -10.12 7.21 -22.48
CA LYS A 42 -10.04 6.08 -23.40
C LYS A 42 -8.72 5.98 -24.14
N ASN A 43 -8.06 7.11 -24.43
CA ASN A 43 -6.72 7.09 -24.98
C ASN A 43 -5.68 6.51 -24.01
N LEU A 44 -5.86 6.73 -22.70
CA LEU A 44 -4.99 6.15 -21.68
C LEU A 44 -5.32 4.67 -21.42
N VAL A 45 -6.59 4.30 -21.47
CA VAL A 45 -7.08 2.94 -21.21
C VAL A 45 -8.08 2.55 -22.31
N PRO A 46 -7.63 1.99 -23.42
CA PRO A 46 -8.45 1.76 -24.61
C PRO A 46 -9.68 0.86 -24.41
N ILE A 47 -9.63 -0.01 -23.41
CA ILE A 47 -10.75 -0.93 -23.09
C ILE A 47 -11.80 -0.32 -22.16
N LEU A 48 -11.64 0.94 -21.78
CA LEU A 48 -12.60 1.59 -20.87
C LEU A 48 -14.00 1.58 -21.50
N ASN A 49 -14.96 0.98 -20.80
CA ASN A 49 -16.34 0.94 -21.25
C ASN A 49 -17.02 2.29 -21.03
N THR A 50 -17.10 3.11 -22.05
CA THR A 50 -17.66 4.47 -21.99
C THR A 50 -19.19 4.50 -21.92
N ASP A 51 -19.87 3.37 -22.01
CA ASP A 51 -21.32 3.30 -21.81
C ASP A 51 -21.65 3.28 -20.29
N ASP A 52 -20.76 2.76 -19.48
CA ASP A 52 -20.93 2.63 -18.03
C ASP A 52 -20.11 3.69 -17.26
N VAL A 53 -18.96 4.08 -17.80
CA VAL A 53 -18.09 5.10 -17.19
C VAL A 53 -18.61 6.49 -17.54
N MET A 54 -19.01 7.22 -16.52
CA MET A 54 -19.60 8.55 -16.64
C MET A 54 -18.57 9.68 -16.55
N ARG A 55 -17.55 9.50 -15.72
CA ARG A 55 -16.48 10.50 -15.48
C ARG A 55 -15.18 9.80 -15.17
N ALA A 56 -14.06 10.48 -15.47
CA ALA A 56 -12.73 10.05 -15.07
C ALA A 56 -11.90 11.25 -14.61
N ALA A 57 -10.97 11.02 -13.69
CA ALA A 57 -10.02 12.02 -13.25
C ALA A 57 -8.65 11.40 -13.00
N LEU A 58 -7.57 12.11 -13.30
CA LEU A 58 -6.20 11.61 -13.33
C LEU A 58 -5.27 12.38 -12.39
N SER A 59 -4.37 11.66 -11.74
CA SER A 59 -3.12 12.19 -11.24
C SER A 59 -1.96 11.60 -12.05
N THR A 60 -1.11 12.45 -12.59
CA THR A 60 0.11 12.03 -13.30
C THR A 60 1.32 11.91 -12.37
N THR A 61 1.19 12.34 -11.11
CA THR A 61 2.31 12.38 -10.15
C THR A 61 2.43 11.12 -9.31
N ALA A 62 1.44 10.23 -9.36
CA ALA A 62 1.48 8.96 -8.65
C ALA A 62 2.58 8.04 -9.20
N GLN A 63 3.17 7.27 -8.32
CA GLN A 63 4.29 6.39 -8.64
C GLN A 63 4.05 4.99 -8.09
N ASP A 64 4.51 3.99 -8.82
CA ASP A 64 4.69 2.66 -8.25
C ASP A 64 5.91 2.63 -7.34
N ILE A 65 5.86 1.76 -6.35
CA ILE A 65 6.98 1.50 -5.44
C ILE A 65 7.32 0.01 -5.52
N ASP A 66 8.57 -0.29 -5.83
CA ASP A 66 9.13 -1.62 -5.64
C ASP A 66 9.40 -1.83 -4.14
N THR A 67 8.43 -2.44 -3.48
CA THR A 67 8.47 -2.65 -2.03
C THR A 67 9.53 -3.65 -1.62
N ASP A 68 9.82 -4.64 -2.45
CA ASP A 68 10.87 -5.64 -2.18
C ASP A 68 12.25 -5.00 -2.23
N MET A 69 12.54 -4.25 -3.29
CA MET A 69 13.79 -3.51 -3.40
C MET A 69 13.96 -2.51 -2.24
N MET A 70 12.90 -1.78 -1.90
CA MET A 70 12.91 -0.83 -0.79
C MET A 70 13.22 -1.54 0.53
N LEU A 71 12.57 -2.65 0.81
CA LEU A 71 12.78 -3.42 2.03
C LEU A 71 14.20 -3.98 2.11
N GLN A 72 14.71 -4.55 1.01
CA GLN A 72 16.07 -5.06 0.94
C GLN A 72 17.11 -3.97 1.22
N ARG A 73 16.92 -2.76 0.71
CA ARG A 73 17.80 -1.62 0.97
C ARG A 73 17.77 -1.16 2.43
N PHE A 74 16.58 -1.10 3.04
CA PHE A 74 16.47 -0.79 4.47
C PHE A 74 17.14 -1.85 5.33
N VAL A 75 16.98 -3.13 5.00
CA VAL A 75 17.68 -4.23 5.69
C VAL A 75 19.18 -4.13 5.50
N GLY A 76 19.67 -3.83 4.29
CA GLY A 76 21.08 -3.60 4.03
C GLY A 76 21.66 -2.45 4.86
N LEU A 77 20.96 -1.31 4.90
CA LEU A 77 21.34 -0.16 5.70
C LEU A 77 21.34 -0.47 7.21
N LEU A 78 20.34 -1.19 7.69
CA LEU A 78 20.27 -1.63 9.07
C LEU A 78 21.50 -2.45 9.44
N ARG A 79 21.85 -3.46 8.62
CA ARG A 79 23.00 -4.33 8.85
C ARG A 79 24.32 -3.59 8.81
N THR A 80 24.48 -2.65 7.87
CA THR A 80 25.68 -1.79 7.79
C THR A 80 25.90 -0.96 9.05
N ASN A 81 24.81 -0.61 9.74
CA ASN A 81 24.84 0.12 11.01
C ASN A 81 24.85 -0.82 12.24
N GLY A 82 25.17 -2.09 12.08
CA GLY A 82 25.27 -3.06 13.17
C GLY A 82 23.93 -3.62 13.67
N GLY A 83 22.84 -3.32 12.98
CA GLY A 83 21.51 -3.88 13.30
C GLY A 83 21.35 -5.30 12.77
N GLN A 84 20.36 -6.02 13.32
CA GLN A 84 20.02 -7.39 12.95
C GLN A 84 18.56 -7.50 12.55
N VAL A 85 18.25 -8.47 11.70
CA VAL A 85 16.89 -8.86 11.36
C VAL A 85 16.72 -10.32 11.75
N GLU A 86 15.90 -10.55 12.74
CA GLU A 86 15.53 -11.88 13.22
C GLU A 86 14.21 -12.29 12.59
N THR A 87 14.21 -13.37 11.82
CA THR A 87 13.02 -13.92 11.18
C THR A 87 12.50 -15.13 11.97
N ASN A 88 11.26 -15.53 11.70
CA ASN A 88 10.59 -16.64 12.38
C ASN A 88 10.48 -16.46 13.91
N GLN A 89 10.51 -15.22 14.37
CA GLN A 89 10.34 -14.84 15.76
C GLN A 89 8.90 -14.40 15.99
N THR A 90 8.14 -15.18 16.73
CA THR A 90 6.79 -14.79 17.16
C THR A 90 6.87 -14.18 18.56
N VAL A 91 6.51 -12.92 18.69
CA VAL A 91 6.46 -12.23 19.98
C VAL A 91 5.35 -12.83 20.82
N GLN A 92 5.67 -13.24 22.05
CA GLN A 92 4.77 -13.88 22.99
C GLN A 92 4.44 -13.00 24.21
N ALA A 93 5.42 -12.19 24.65
CA ALA A 93 5.25 -11.23 25.74
C ALA A 93 6.17 -10.03 25.56
N ILE A 94 5.75 -8.88 26.08
CA ILE A 94 6.57 -7.67 26.17
C ILE A 94 6.42 -7.12 27.58
N THR A 95 7.50 -7.09 28.33
CA THR A 95 7.46 -6.71 29.74
C THR A 95 8.33 -5.49 30.00
N LYS A 96 7.80 -4.52 30.74
CA LYS A 96 8.58 -3.38 31.21
C LYS A 96 9.57 -3.83 32.27
N ILE A 97 10.85 -3.49 32.10
CA ILE A 97 11.91 -3.74 33.08
C ILE A 97 12.55 -2.40 33.50
N SER A 98 13.46 -2.43 34.47
CA SER A 98 14.05 -1.21 35.06
C SER A 98 14.68 -0.29 34.02
N GLU A 99 15.38 -0.84 33.01
CA GLU A 99 16.13 -0.05 32.01
C GLU A 99 15.56 -0.17 30.58
N GLY A 100 14.30 -0.52 30.45
CA GLY A 100 13.69 -0.64 29.13
C GLY A 100 12.61 -1.69 29.05
N TRP A 101 12.74 -2.58 28.10
CA TRP A 101 11.75 -3.59 27.76
C TRP A 101 12.43 -4.93 27.51
N GLN A 102 11.77 -5.99 27.91
CA GLN A 102 12.07 -7.35 27.55
C GLN A 102 11.00 -7.85 26.57
N VAL A 103 11.44 -8.47 25.49
CA VAL A 103 10.58 -9.07 24.47
C VAL A 103 10.85 -10.56 24.43
N ASP A 104 9.88 -11.36 24.79
CA ASP A 104 9.94 -12.80 24.75
C ASP A 104 9.34 -13.30 23.43
N THR A 105 10.04 -14.22 22.77
CA THR A 105 9.62 -14.84 21.51
C THR A 105 9.62 -16.35 21.64
N ASN A 106 9.11 -17.03 20.62
CA ASN A 106 9.16 -18.50 20.53
C ASN A 106 10.59 -19.07 20.41
N GLN A 107 11.62 -18.27 20.17
CA GLN A 107 12.98 -18.72 19.97
C GLN A 107 14.01 -18.06 20.90
N GLY A 108 13.61 -17.13 21.74
CA GLY A 108 14.52 -16.46 22.65
C GLY A 108 13.95 -15.18 23.23
N GLN A 109 14.82 -14.45 23.90
CA GLN A 109 14.48 -13.25 24.64
C GLN A 109 15.41 -12.12 24.20
N PHE A 110 14.84 -10.93 24.04
CA PHE A 110 15.55 -9.71 23.65
C PHE A 110 15.32 -8.63 24.68
N THR A 111 16.31 -7.78 24.92
CA THR A 111 16.15 -6.59 25.76
C THR A 111 16.51 -5.35 24.97
N ALA A 112 15.75 -4.26 25.15
CA ALA A 112 15.98 -2.99 24.50
C ALA A 112 15.49 -1.82 25.34
N ARG A 113 16.17 -0.68 25.24
CA ARG A 113 15.71 0.56 25.89
C ARG A 113 14.38 1.07 25.33
N LYS A 114 14.12 0.83 24.05
CA LYS A 114 12.89 1.23 23.36
C LYS A 114 12.42 0.10 22.45
N VAL A 115 11.12 -0.11 22.40
CA VAL A 115 10.45 -0.98 21.43
C VAL A 115 9.60 -0.11 20.52
N ILE A 116 9.69 -0.33 19.21
CA ILE A 116 8.86 0.32 18.21
C ILE A 116 7.89 -0.73 17.67
N ASN A 117 6.60 -0.50 17.88
CA ASN A 117 5.56 -1.35 17.32
C ASN A 117 5.27 -0.91 15.89
N ALA A 118 5.71 -1.69 14.92
CA ALA A 118 5.48 -1.50 13.49
C ALA A 118 4.76 -2.72 12.88
N ALA A 119 3.89 -3.38 13.66
CA ALA A 119 3.28 -4.66 13.32
C ALA A 119 2.07 -4.54 12.34
N GLY A 120 1.80 -3.37 11.78
CA GLY A 120 0.71 -3.16 10.81
C GLY A 120 -0.65 -3.58 11.39
N ALA A 121 -1.32 -4.52 10.75
CA ALA A 121 -2.64 -5.01 11.17
C ALA A 121 -2.66 -5.66 12.58
N TRP A 122 -1.51 -6.10 13.09
CA TRP A 122 -1.37 -6.68 14.43
C TRP A 122 -0.91 -5.66 15.48
N GLY A 123 -0.93 -4.37 15.16
CA GLY A 123 -0.45 -3.31 16.06
C GLY A 123 -1.11 -3.34 17.44
N ASP A 124 -2.43 -3.51 17.50
CA ASP A 124 -3.16 -3.57 18.77
C ASP A 124 -2.90 -4.88 19.55
N GLU A 125 -2.66 -5.99 18.86
CA GLU A 125 -2.25 -7.23 19.49
C GLU A 125 -0.88 -7.08 20.19
N ILE A 126 0.08 -6.45 19.54
CA ILE A 126 1.39 -6.13 20.12
C ILE A 126 1.26 -5.13 21.27
N ALA A 127 0.37 -4.14 21.17
CA ALA A 127 0.09 -3.21 22.26
C ALA A 127 -0.43 -3.94 23.50
N LYS A 128 -1.38 -4.87 23.34
CA LYS A 128 -1.87 -5.73 24.43
C LYS A 128 -0.76 -6.52 25.13
N LEU A 129 0.12 -7.15 24.34
CA LEU A 129 1.26 -7.90 24.88
C LEU A 129 2.19 -7.02 25.71
N ALA A 130 2.26 -5.73 25.43
CA ALA A 130 3.06 -4.74 26.16
C ALA A 130 2.32 -4.05 27.30
N GLY A 131 1.04 -4.37 27.54
CA GLY A 131 0.21 -3.66 28.52
C GLY A 131 -0.05 -2.19 28.15
N ILE A 132 0.01 -1.83 26.88
CA ILE A 132 -0.22 -0.49 26.34
C ILE A 132 -1.66 -0.42 25.80
N PRO A 133 -2.37 0.71 25.99
CA PRO A 133 -3.70 0.89 25.42
C PRO A 133 -3.71 0.71 23.90
N GLU A 134 -4.73 0.03 23.40
CA GLU A 134 -5.00 -0.11 21.96
C GLU A 134 -5.41 1.23 21.36
N ILE A 135 -5.10 1.44 20.07
CA ILE A 135 -5.51 2.63 19.30
C ILE A 135 -6.75 2.37 18.45
N GLY A 136 -7.29 1.15 18.45
CA GLY A 136 -8.51 0.78 17.73
C GLY A 136 -8.28 0.40 16.28
N LEU A 137 -7.16 -0.25 15.95
CA LEU A 137 -6.89 -0.75 14.60
C LEU A 137 -7.88 -1.86 14.23
N THR A 138 -8.52 -1.72 13.09
CA THR A 138 -9.37 -2.76 12.52
C THR A 138 -8.70 -3.36 11.29
N PRO A 139 -8.17 -4.59 11.37
CA PRO A 139 -7.59 -5.27 10.23
C PRO A 139 -8.62 -5.50 9.14
N MET A 140 -8.39 -4.96 7.94
CA MET A 140 -9.26 -5.14 6.80
C MET A 140 -8.59 -6.05 5.77
N ARG A 141 -9.37 -6.99 5.21
CA ARG A 141 -8.88 -7.85 4.13
C ARG A 141 -9.18 -7.21 2.78
N ARG A 142 -8.17 -7.12 1.92
CA ARG A 142 -8.34 -6.87 0.49
C ARG A 142 -8.04 -8.16 -0.27
N SER A 143 -8.88 -8.49 -1.25
CA SER A 143 -8.66 -9.61 -2.15
C SER A 143 -8.19 -9.08 -3.50
N VAL A 144 -7.20 -9.75 -4.10
CA VAL A 144 -6.65 -9.42 -5.41
C VAL A 144 -6.72 -10.64 -6.30
N ALA A 145 -7.19 -10.47 -7.53
CA ALA A 145 -7.13 -11.49 -8.57
C ALA A 145 -6.11 -11.05 -9.63
N ARG A 146 -5.25 -11.97 -10.07
CA ARG A 146 -4.37 -11.76 -11.23
C ARG A 146 -5.06 -12.27 -12.46
N LEU A 147 -5.17 -11.44 -13.48
CA LEU A 147 -5.84 -11.72 -14.73
C LEU A 147 -4.84 -11.50 -15.88
N ALA A 148 -4.97 -12.29 -16.94
CA ALA A 148 -4.25 -12.01 -18.17
C ALA A 148 -4.69 -10.66 -18.75
N ALA A 149 -3.76 -9.93 -19.39
CA ALA A 149 -4.10 -8.69 -20.07
C ALA A 149 -5.18 -8.95 -21.14
N PRO A 150 -6.25 -8.17 -21.16
CA PRO A 150 -7.35 -8.38 -22.10
C PRO A 150 -6.87 -8.19 -23.55
N GLY A 151 -7.19 -9.15 -24.43
CA GLY A 151 -6.85 -9.08 -25.84
C GLY A 151 -5.36 -9.00 -26.16
N GLY A 152 -4.46 -9.35 -25.24
CA GLY A 152 -3.01 -9.25 -25.41
C GLY A 152 -2.50 -7.81 -25.47
N LEU A 153 -3.24 -6.85 -24.93
CA LEU A 153 -2.85 -5.45 -24.87
C LEU A 153 -1.66 -5.23 -23.94
N ASP A 154 -0.78 -4.30 -24.32
CA ASP A 154 0.23 -3.78 -23.40
C ASP A 154 -0.45 -2.87 -22.36
N VAL A 155 -0.55 -3.37 -21.14
CA VAL A 155 -1.17 -2.68 -20.00
C VAL A 155 -0.13 -1.96 -19.12
N GLN A 156 1.15 -2.08 -19.42
CA GLN A 156 2.23 -1.56 -18.56
C GLN A 156 2.22 -0.03 -18.47
N SER A 157 1.78 0.64 -19.52
CA SER A 157 1.68 2.11 -19.56
C SER A 157 0.39 2.67 -18.93
N TRP A 158 -0.55 1.80 -18.57
CA TRP A 158 -1.84 2.27 -18.03
C TRP A 158 -1.68 2.83 -16.62
N PRO A 159 -2.39 3.92 -16.29
CA PRO A 159 -2.47 4.35 -14.90
C PRO A 159 -3.15 3.28 -14.04
N MET A 160 -2.87 3.25 -12.77
CA MET A 160 -3.69 2.47 -11.84
C MET A 160 -5.12 3.00 -11.87
N LEU A 161 -6.09 2.14 -12.08
CA LEU A 161 -7.51 2.46 -12.05
C LEU A 161 -8.07 2.19 -10.66
N PHE A 162 -8.98 3.03 -10.18
CA PHE A 162 -9.71 2.76 -8.95
C PHE A 162 -11.10 3.41 -8.96
N GLY A 163 -12.01 2.79 -8.22
CA GLY A 163 -13.38 3.28 -8.04
C GLY A 163 -13.52 4.24 -6.86
N PRO A 164 -14.54 5.10 -6.88
CA PRO A 164 -14.84 6.01 -5.79
C PRO A 164 -15.00 5.28 -4.45
N GLY A 165 -14.50 5.89 -3.38
CA GLY A 165 -14.47 5.27 -2.04
C GLY A 165 -13.54 4.07 -1.94
N GLU A 166 -12.58 3.93 -2.86
CA GLU A 166 -11.59 2.85 -2.90
C GLU A 166 -12.21 1.43 -2.92
N ARG A 167 -13.39 1.28 -3.51
CA ARG A 167 -14.12 0.01 -3.54
C ARG A 167 -13.41 -1.08 -4.34
N TRP A 168 -12.70 -0.71 -5.39
CA TRP A 168 -11.92 -1.59 -6.25
C TRP A 168 -10.73 -0.85 -6.84
N PHE A 169 -9.74 -1.61 -7.26
CA PHE A 169 -8.63 -1.09 -8.07
C PHE A 169 -8.19 -2.14 -9.10
N ALA A 170 -7.57 -1.66 -10.16
CA ALA A 170 -6.91 -2.48 -11.16
C ALA A 170 -5.61 -1.80 -11.60
N LYS A 171 -4.54 -2.57 -11.73
CA LYS A 171 -3.26 -2.07 -12.26
C LYS A 171 -2.49 -3.19 -12.95
N ALA A 172 -1.59 -2.82 -13.84
CA ALA A 172 -0.62 -3.75 -14.38
C ALA A 172 0.24 -4.34 -13.25
N ASP A 173 0.51 -5.64 -13.31
CA ASP A 173 1.45 -6.29 -12.38
C ASP A 173 2.89 -5.92 -12.78
N ALA A 174 3.72 -5.57 -11.81
CA ALA A 174 5.12 -5.22 -12.05
C ALA A 174 5.99 -6.42 -12.48
N SER A 175 5.50 -7.63 -12.26
CA SER A 175 6.20 -8.89 -12.53
C SER A 175 5.68 -9.64 -13.77
N ALA A 176 4.85 -9.03 -14.60
CA ALA A 176 4.31 -9.62 -15.82
C ALA A 176 5.14 -9.28 -17.06
#